data_221680833b4077ffad05f1599ed353e5
#
_entry.id   221680833b4077ffad05f1599ed353e5
#
_cell.length_a   1.000
_cell.length_b   1.000
_cell.length_c   1.000
_cell.angle_alpha   90.00
_cell.angle_beta   90.00
_cell.angle_gamma   90.00
#
_symmetry.space_group_name_H-M   'P 1'
#
loop_
_entity.id
_entity.type
_entity.pdbx_description
1 polymer ?
#
loop_
_entity_poly.entity_id
_entity_poly.type
_entity_poly.pdbx_seq_one_letter_code
_entity_poly.pdbx_strand_id
1 'polypeptide(L)'
;MTTTRVLVNDIELPTATTHGGGGTLALLTLDNGADHKIPTTLSPDTIAELTGVLLAQRARAQAGEIVALAVTGKPYVFAAGADLKRVSQVRDRDQALALGRDGHAAYSLLADLGVPTFAFINGVALGGGLELALACSYRTISGSVHAVGLPETSLGLVPGWGGATLLPRLVGIEAAIDIILTKPAANRQVSSHEAALLDLVDVDLDPADFLERSIVWAAGVLRGDIVVQRRELDDAAHWDAVVAAAKTRLD
;
A
#
# COMPACT_ATOMS: atom_id res chain seq x y z
N MET A 1 -13.53 0.92 20.45
CA MET A 1 -12.75 1.33 19.26
C MET A 1 -13.62 1.06 18.05
N THR A 2 -13.72 2.01 17.15
CA THR A 2 -14.45 1.83 15.90
C THR A 2 -13.62 0.94 14.96
N THR A 3 -14.22 -0.15 14.47
CA THR A 3 -13.59 -1.03 13.49
C THR A 3 -13.47 -0.30 12.15
N THR A 4 -12.34 -0.39 11.51
CA THR A 4 -12.15 0.14 10.15
C THR A 4 -13.01 -0.66 9.18
N ARG A 5 -13.84 0.04 8.39
CA ARG A 5 -14.69 -0.51 7.34
C ARG A 5 -14.04 -0.27 5.98
N VAL A 6 -14.40 -1.09 5.01
CA VAL A 6 -14.00 -0.97 3.61
C VAL A 6 -15.20 -0.50 2.79
N LEU A 7 -15.28 0.80 2.55
CA LEU A 7 -16.35 1.39 1.75
C LEU A 7 -16.01 1.28 0.27
N VAL A 8 -16.98 0.93 -0.57
CA VAL A 8 -16.79 0.79 -2.02
C VAL A 8 -17.64 1.82 -2.75
N ASN A 9 -17.00 2.60 -3.62
CA ASN A 9 -17.67 3.56 -4.50
C ASN A 9 -17.22 3.35 -5.94
N ASP A 10 -18.12 3.42 -6.88
CA ASP A 10 -17.82 3.35 -8.30
C ASP A 10 -17.55 4.76 -8.84
N ILE A 11 -16.44 4.91 -9.53
CA ILE A 11 -15.99 6.17 -10.14
C ILE A 11 -15.91 5.97 -11.65
N GLU A 12 -16.68 6.75 -12.40
CA GLU A 12 -16.54 6.80 -13.84
C GLU A 12 -15.24 7.52 -14.22
N LEU A 13 -14.37 6.81 -14.93
CA LEU A 13 -13.09 7.36 -15.35
C LEU A 13 -13.28 8.37 -16.49
N PRO A 14 -12.50 9.48 -16.50
CA PRO A 14 -12.57 10.45 -17.59
C PRO A 14 -12.17 9.79 -18.92
N THR A 15 -13.01 9.96 -19.93
CA THR A 15 -12.74 9.53 -21.31
C THR A 15 -11.83 10.53 -22.02
N ALA A 16 -10.83 10.03 -22.75
CA ALA A 16 -10.11 10.91 -23.69
C ALA A 16 -11.02 11.22 -24.91
N THR A 17 -11.00 12.47 -25.35
CA THR A 17 -11.80 12.92 -26.48
C THR A 17 -11.48 12.23 -27.80
N THR A 18 -10.37 11.49 -27.88
CA THR A 18 -9.84 10.90 -29.14
C THR A 18 -9.70 9.37 -29.15
N HIS A 19 -9.71 8.67 -28.02
CA HIS A 19 -9.39 7.24 -28.00
C HIS A 19 -10.28 6.38 -27.08
N GLY A 20 -11.50 6.78 -26.80
CA GLY A 20 -12.49 5.98 -26.08
C GLY A 20 -11.84 5.09 -25.00
N GLY A 21 -11.92 5.43 -23.76
CA GLY A 21 -11.25 4.69 -22.67
C GLY A 21 -11.89 5.06 -21.36
N GLY A 22 -13.22 5.13 -21.36
CA GLY A 22 -14.00 5.22 -20.12
C GLY A 22 -14.15 3.83 -19.52
N GLY A 23 -14.53 3.78 -18.28
CA GLY A 23 -14.83 2.56 -17.55
C GLY A 23 -14.94 2.87 -16.07
N THR A 24 -15.43 1.92 -15.32
CA THR A 24 -15.64 2.08 -13.88
C THR A 24 -14.39 1.67 -13.11
N LEU A 25 -13.89 2.56 -12.26
CA LEU A 25 -12.89 2.28 -11.25
C LEU A 25 -13.61 2.04 -9.91
N ALA A 26 -13.41 0.87 -9.30
CA ALA A 26 -13.88 0.62 -7.94
C ALA A 26 -12.92 1.28 -6.95
N LEU A 27 -13.37 2.31 -6.23
CA LEU A 27 -12.59 2.98 -5.19
C LEU A 27 -12.96 2.41 -3.83
N LEU A 28 -11.99 1.78 -3.16
CA LEU A 28 -12.08 1.31 -1.79
C LEU A 28 -11.56 2.40 -0.85
N THR A 29 -12.37 2.78 0.13
CA THR A 29 -11.97 3.73 1.17
C THR A 29 -11.91 3.04 2.52
N LEU A 30 -10.75 3.07 3.17
CA LEU A 30 -10.56 2.57 4.53
C LEU A 30 -10.96 3.67 5.53
N ASP A 31 -12.05 3.46 6.26
CA ASP A 31 -12.57 4.43 7.21
C ASP A 31 -13.05 3.77 8.50
N ASN A 32 -12.61 4.28 9.64
CA ASN A 32 -13.06 3.85 10.96
C ASN A 32 -14.21 4.73 11.52
N GLY A 33 -14.74 5.67 10.72
CA GLY A 33 -15.81 6.58 11.11
C GLY A 33 -15.43 7.58 12.19
N ALA A 34 -14.16 7.67 12.56
CA ALA A 34 -13.67 8.57 13.59
C ALA A 34 -12.93 9.78 12.98
N ASP A 35 -12.67 10.79 13.80
CA ASP A 35 -11.88 11.96 13.44
C ASP A 35 -10.51 11.55 12.84
N HIS A 36 -9.96 12.39 11.97
CA HIS A 36 -8.67 12.16 11.30
C HIS A 36 -7.49 11.99 12.27
N LYS A 37 -7.57 12.46 13.50
CA LYS A 37 -6.55 12.28 14.55
C LYS A 37 -6.51 10.86 15.09
N ILE A 38 -7.58 10.07 14.88
CA ILE A 38 -7.63 8.66 15.29
C ILE A 38 -7.17 7.80 14.11
N PRO A 39 -6.04 7.08 14.23
CA PRO A 39 -5.51 6.30 13.12
C PRO A 39 -6.49 5.23 12.64
N THR A 40 -6.54 5.02 11.34
CA THR A 40 -7.18 3.87 10.71
C THR A 40 -6.24 2.67 10.87
N THR A 41 -6.64 1.65 11.61
CA THR A 41 -5.85 0.43 11.83
C THR A 41 -6.54 -0.78 11.19
N LEU A 42 -5.74 -1.78 10.87
CA LEU A 42 -6.16 -3.00 10.21
C LEU A 42 -6.26 -4.13 11.25
N SER A 43 -7.46 -4.36 11.74
CA SER A 43 -7.78 -5.47 12.64
C SER A 43 -8.03 -6.76 11.85
N PRO A 44 -8.06 -7.95 12.50
CA PRO A 44 -8.48 -9.18 11.84
C PRO A 44 -9.86 -9.07 11.18
N ASP A 45 -10.81 -8.38 11.82
CA ASP A 45 -12.15 -8.15 11.27
C ASP A 45 -12.08 -7.28 10.00
N THR A 46 -11.21 -6.24 10.00
CA THR A 46 -10.97 -5.40 8.81
C THR A 46 -10.32 -6.20 7.68
N ILE A 47 -9.37 -7.09 7.99
CA ILE A 47 -8.73 -7.95 6.98
C ILE A 47 -9.75 -8.94 6.39
N ALA A 48 -10.63 -9.51 7.20
CA ALA A 48 -11.70 -10.39 6.73
C ALA A 48 -12.71 -9.63 5.83
N GLU A 49 -13.10 -8.40 6.21
CA GLU A 49 -13.95 -7.54 5.38
C GLU A 49 -13.27 -7.18 4.07
N LEU A 50 -11.99 -6.76 4.09
CA LEU A 50 -11.20 -6.45 2.90
C LEU A 50 -11.11 -7.67 1.96
N THR A 51 -10.87 -8.86 2.51
CA THR A 51 -10.84 -10.11 1.74
C THR A 51 -12.17 -10.33 1.02
N GLY A 52 -13.30 -10.21 1.71
CA GLY A 52 -14.63 -10.35 1.11
C GLY A 52 -14.90 -9.33 0.01
N VAL A 53 -14.52 -8.06 0.25
CA VAL A 53 -14.65 -6.99 -0.74
C VAL A 53 -13.78 -7.28 -1.96
N LEU A 54 -12.50 -7.65 -1.79
CA LEU A 54 -11.61 -7.93 -2.91
C LEU A 54 -12.07 -9.13 -3.75
N LEU A 55 -12.61 -10.17 -3.12
CA LEU A 55 -13.23 -11.30 -3.84
C LEU A 55 -14.42 -10.85 -4.68
N ALA A 56 -15.28 -9.99 -4.14
CA ALA A 56 -16.41 -9.42 -4.88
C ALA A 56 -15.92 -8.55 -6.05
N GLN A 57 -14.91 -7.70 -5.84
CA GLN A 57 -14.35 -6.88 -6.91
C GLN A 57 -13.66 -7.71 -7.99
N ARG A 58 -13.01 -8.82 -7.63
CA ARG A 58 -12.43 -9.75 -8.62
C ARG A 58 -13.53 -10.36 -9.53
N ALA A 59 -14.67 -10.72 -8.96
CA ALA A 59 -15.80 -11.20 -9.76
C ALA A 59 -16.33 -10.13 -10.72
N ARG A 60 -16.42 -8.86 -10.27
CA ARG A 60 -16.78 -7.71 -11.12
C ARG A 60 -15.78 -7.44 -12.24
N ALA A 61 -14.48 -7.55 -11.93
CA ALA A 61 -13.41 -7.41 -12.94
C ALA A 61 -13.52 -8.51 -13.99
N GLN A 62 -13.76 -9.76 -13.59
CA GLN A 62 -13.96 -10.88 -14.53
C GLN A 62 -15.22 -10.72 -15.37
N ALA A 63 -16.27 -10.09 -14.86
CA ALA A 63 -17.48 -9.75 -15.60
C ALA A 63 -17.32 -8.52 -16.51
N GLY A 64 -16.18 -7.80 -16.47
CA GLY A 64 -15.95 -6.57 -17.20
C GLY A 64 -16.72 -5.37 -16.67
N GLU A 65 -17.24 -5.43 -15.45
CA GLU A 65 -17.97 -4.33 -14.80
C GLU A 65 -17.06 -3.22 -14.28
N ILE A 66 -15.81 -3.55 -13.94
CA ILE A 66 -14.78 -2.60 -13.55
C ILE A 66 -13.53 -2.81 -14.40
N VAL A 67 -12.82 -1.72 -14.69
CA VAL A 67 -11.56 -1.72 -15.45
C VAL A 67 -10.33 -1.50 -14.56
N ALA A 68 -10.54 -1.10 -13.32
CA ALA A 68 -9.50 -0.88 -12.33
C ALA A 68 -10.06 -0.90 -10.91
N LEU A 69 -9.18 -1.07 -9.92
CA LEU A 69 -9.48 -0.90 -8.51
C LEU A 69 -8.48 0.09 -7.90
N ALA A 70 -8.95 0.99 -7.04
CA ALA A 70 -8.08 1.84 -6.23
C ALA A 70 -8.40 1.68 -4.75
N VAL A 71 -7.38 1.86 -3.90
CA VAL A 71 -7.52 1.92 -2.44
C VAL A 71 -7.05 3.27 -1.96
N THR A 72 -7.81 3.89 -1.07
CA THR A 72 -7.45 5.12 -0.36
C THR A 72 -7.89 5.02 1.11
N GLY A 73 -7.53 6.00 1.92
CA GLY A 73 -7.99 6.09 3.30
C GLY A 73 -8.89 7.29 3.53
N LYS A 74 -9.41 7.41 4.75
CA LYS A 74 -10.07 8.65 5.20
C LYS A 74 -9.09 9.83 5.15
N PRO A 75 -9.55 11.10 5.21
CA PRO A 75 -8.68 12.27 5.13
C PRO A 75 -7.47 12.19 6.09
N TYR A 76 -6.27 12.44 5.55
CA TYR A 76 -4.97 12.47 6.21
C TYR A 76 -4.42 11.13 6.75
N VAL A 77 -5.15 10.02 6.60
CA VAL A 77 -4.69 8.70 7.04
C VAL A 77 -5.05 7.66 5.98
N PHE A 78 -4.05 7.12 5.31
CA PHE A 78 -4.25 5.98 4.42
C PHE A 78 -4.53 4.72 5.25
N ALA A 79 -3.55 4.24 5.99
CA ALA A 79 -3.69 3.22 7.03
C ALA A 79 -2.42 3.20 7.92
N ALA A 80 -2.62 3.12 9.24
CA ALA A 80 -1.52 3.13 10.21
C ALA A 80 -1.03 1.73 10.62
N GLY A 81 -1.31 0.72 9.82
CA GLY A 81 -0.87 -0.65 10.02
C GLY A 81 -1.80 -1.50 10.88
N ALA A 82 -1.29 -2.65 11.30
CA ALA A 82 -2.02 -3.60 12.14
C ALA A 82 -2.45 -2.97 13.48
N ASP A 83 -3.60 -3.41 13.99
CA ASP A 83 -4.03 -3.02 15.33
C ASP A 83 -3.11 -3.65 16.40
N LEU A 84 -2.16 -2.86 16.91
CA LEU A 84 -1.16 -3.30 17.88
C LEU A 84 -1.78 -3.87 19.16
N LYS A 85 -3.00 -3.47 19.53
CA LYS A 85 -3.69 -4.07 20.68
C LYS A 85 -4.12 -5.50 20.40
N ARG A 86 -4.48 -5.80 19.16
CA ARG A 86 -4.77 -7.19 18.74
C ARG A 86 -3.49 -8.00 18.61
N VAL A 87 -2.42 -7.41 18.06
CA VAL A 87 -1.09 -8.05 17.99
C VAL A 87 -0.59 -8.42 19.40
N SER A 88 -0.75 -7.54 20.39
CA SER A 88 -0.33 -7.81 21.78
C SER A 88 -1.15 -8.91 22.49
N GLN A 89 -2.27 -9.32 21.92
CA GLN A 89 -3.11 -10.41 22.44
C GLN A 89 -2.74 -11.79 21.88
N VAL A 90 -1.86 -11.84 20.88
CA VAL A 90 -1.32 -13.10 20.32
C VAL A 90 -0.52 -13.83 21.41
N ARG A 91 -0.89 -15.09 21.69
CA ARG A 91 -0.34 -15.87 22.81
C ARG A 91 0.51 -17.06 22.38
N ASP A 92 0.36 -17.50 21.16
CA ASP A 92 1.02 -18.68 20.63
C ASP A 92 1.43 -18.52 19.17
N ARG A 93 2.23 -19.47 18.71
CA ARG A 93 2.77 -19.51 17.36
C ARG A 93 1.66 -19.63 16.29
N ASP A 94 0.60 -20.37 16.57
CA ASP A 94 -0.44 -20.63 15.58
C ASP A 94 -1.29 -19.38 15.35
N GLN A 95 -1.59 -18.62 16.41
CA GLN A 95 -2.26 -17.32 16.29
C GLN A 95 -1.37 -16.29 15.55
N ALA A 96 -0.06 -16.28 15.80
CA ALA A 96 0.88 -15.40 15.09
C ALA A 96 0.94 -15.75 13.60
N LEU A 97 1.01 -17.04 13.28
CA LEU A 97 1.01 -17.51 11.88
C LEU A 97 -0.32 -17.21 11.17
N ALA A 98 -1.46 -17.38 11.85
CA ALA A 98 -2.76 -17.04 11.28
C ALA A 98 -2.84 -15.55 10.93
N LEU A 99 -2.46 -14.66 11.86
CA LEU A 99 -2.45 -13.22 11.62
C LEU A 99 -1.59 -12.84 10.39
N GLY A 100 -0.38 -13.42 10.28
CA GLY A 100 0.49 -13.19 9.14
C GLY A 100 -0.10 -13.71 7.83
N ARG A 101 -0.64 -14.94 7.83
CA ARG A 101 -1.23 -15.59 6.65
C ARG A 101 -2.47 -14.87 6.15
N ASP A 102 -3.36 -14.46 7.05
CA ASP A 102 -4.64 -13.84 6.68
C ASP A 102 -4.40 -12.49 6.00
N GLY A 103 -3.52 -11.64 6.54
CA GLY A 103 -3.18 -10.37 5.91
C GLY A 103 -2.44 -10.54 4.59
N HIS A 104 -1.46 -11.46 4.53
CA HIS A 104 -0.74 -11.76 3.29
C HIS A 104 -1.69 -12.31 2.21
N ALA A 105 -2.60 -13.22 2.56
CA ALA A 105 -3.58 -13.78 1.64
C ALA A 105 -4.55 -12.70 1.11
N ALA A 106 -5.03 -11.80 1.98
CA ALA A 106 -5.87 -10.69 1.58
C ALA A 106 -5.18 -9.78 0.56
N TYR A 107 -3.92 -9.41 0.81
CA TYR A 107 -3.18 -8.51 -0.09
C TYR A 107 -2.78 -9.17 -1.42
N SER A 108 -2.55 -10.48 -1.41
CA SER A 108 -2.27 -11.24 -2.64
C SER A 108 -3.43 -11.18 -3.63
N LEU A 109 -4.69 -11.01 -3.17
CA LEU A 109 -5.84 -10.84 -4.04
C LEU A 109 -5.75 -9.61 -4.96
N LEU A 110 -4.99 -8.57 -4.56
CA LEU A 110 -4.77 -7.39 -5.40
C LEU A 110 -3.96 -7.72 -6.67
N ALA A 111 -2.96 -8.59 -6.55
CA ALA A 111 -2.19 -9.06 -7.70
C ALA A 111 -3.02 -9.96 -8.63
N ASP A 112 -3.98 -10.70 -8.04
CA ASP A 112 -4.83 -11.67 -8.75
C ASP A 112 -6.20 -11.08 -9.16
N LEU A 113 -6.36 -9.76 -9.09
CA LEU A 113 -7.66 -9.12 -9.34
C LEU A 113 -8.08 -9.20 -10.81
N GLY A 114 -7.13 -9.28 -11.75
CA GLY A 114 -7.38 -9.34 -13.19
C GLY A 114 -7.49 -7.98 -13.87
N VAL A 115 -7.45 -6.88 -13.10
CA VAL A 115 -7.37 -5.49 -13.59
C VAL A 115 -6.30 -4.72 -12.82
N PRO A 116 -5.74 -3.61 -13.36
CA PRO A 116 -4.79 -2.78 -12.65
C PRO A 116 -5.31 -2.28 -11.31
N THR A 117 -4.43 -2.28 -10.30
CA THR A 117 -4.74 -1.83 -8.95
C THR A 117 -3.90 -0.61 -8.57
N PHE A 118 -4.50 0.34 -7.89
CA PHE A 118 -3.90 1.62 -7.51
C PHE A 118 -3.98 1.83 -6.01
N ALA A 119 -2.92 2.36 -5.39
CA ALA A 119 -2.96 2.92 -4.05
C ALA A 119 -2.89 4.45 -4.15
N PHE A 120 -3.93 5.14 -3.70
CA PHE A 120 -3.96 6.61 -3.59
C PHE A 120 -3.63 6.98 -2.15
N ILE A 121 -2.33 7.19 -1.86
CA ILE A 121 -1.81 7.41 -0.50
C ILE A 121 -2.08 8.87 -0.11
N ASN A 122 -3.23 9.09 0.50
CA ASN A 122 -3.74 10.42 0.89
C ASN A 122 -3.29 10.89 2.28
N GLY A 123 -2.50 10.09 2.99
CA GLY A 123 -2.05 10.36 4.35
C GLY A 123 -1.09 9.31 4.87
N VAL A 124 -0.92 9.24 6.18
CA VAL A 124 -0.02 8.30 6.85
C VAL A 124 -0.25 6.86 6.38
N ALA A 125 0.83 6.20 5.95
CA ALA A 125 0.83 4.81 5.49
C ALA A 125 1.97 4.03 6.17
N LEU A 126 1.67 3.31 7.25
CA LEU A 126 2.67 2.63 8.07
C LEU A 126 2.38 1.13 8.18
N GLY A 127 3.44 0.33 8.25
CA GLY A 127 3.34 -1.12 8.44
C GLY A 127 2.41 -1.76 7.43
N GLY A 128 1.46 -2.57 7.88
CA GLY A 128 0.45 -3.19 7.02
C GLY A 128 -0.31 -2.23 6.11
N GLY A 129 -0.36 -0.93 6.45
CA GLY A 129 -0.92 0.10 5.55
C GLY A 129 -0.03 0.36 4.34
N LEU A 130 1.30 0.46 4.54
CA LEU A 130 2.22 0.53 3.41
C LEU A 130 2.26 -0.79 2.64
N GLU A 131 2.21 -1.94 3.34
CA GLU A 131 2.18 -3.26 2.69
C GLU A 131 0.98 -3.41 1.75
N LEU A 132 -0.20 -2.86 2.13
CA LEU A 132 -1.37 -2.79 1.25
C LEU A 132 -1.09 -1.97 -0.01
N ALA A 133 -0.45 -0.81 0.14
CA ALA A 133 -0.08 0.03 -1.01
C ALA A 133 0.97 -0.66 -1.91
N LEU A 134 1.93 -1.39 -1.32
CA LEU A 134 2.94 -2.16 -2.06
C LEU A 134 2.33 -3.31 -2.86
N ALA A 135 1.23 -3.89 -2.40
CA ALA A 135 0.51 -4.95 -3.09
C ALA A 135 -0.26 -4.45 -4.33
N CYS A 136 -0.50 -3.14 -4.45
CA CYS A 136 -1.10 -2.54 -5.65
C CYS A 136 -0.10 -2.42 -6.80
N SER A 137 -0.59 -2.42 -8.05
CA SER A 137 0.23 -2.24 -9.26
C SER A 137 0.89 -0.86 -9.31
N TYR A 138 0.15 0.17 -8.89
CA TYR A 138 0.55 1.58 -8.97
C TYR A 138 0.27 2.34 -7.68
N ARG A 139 1.03 3.40 -7.41
CA ARG A 139 0.93 4.23 -6.19
C ARG A 139 1.05 5.71 -6.53
N THR A 140 0.07 6.51 -6.15
CA THR A 140 0.19 7.96 -6.06
C THR A 140 0.29 8.37 -4.59
N ILE A 141 0.95 9.48 -4.30
CA ILE A 141 1.06 10.02 -2.94
C ILE A 141 0.71 11.50 -2.93
N SER A 142 0.05 11.94 -1.87
CA SER A 142 -0.18 13.36 -1.63
C SER A 142 1.08 14.03 -1.09
N GLY A 143 1.47 15.17 -1.65
CA GLY A 143 2.65 15.94 -1.23
C GLY A 143 2.63 16.39 0.23
N SER A 144 1.49 16.31 0.90
CA SER A 144 1.36 16.58 2.35
C SER A 144 1.73 15.38 3.24
N VAL A 145 1.95 14.18 2.68
CA VAL A 145 2.25 12.98 3.47
C VAL A 145 3.66 13.06 4.02
N HIS A 146 3.78 12.92 5.33
CA HIS A 146 5.04 13.05 6.06
C HIS A 146 5.50 11.73 6.71
N ALA A 147 4.69 10.66 6.63
CA ALA A 147 5.02 9.39 7.27
C ALA A 147 4.55 8.19 6.44
N VAL A 148 5.51 7.59 5.74
CA VAL A 148 5.40 6.32 5.03
C VAL A 148 6.53 5.42 5.50
N GLY A 149 6.26 4.15 5.84
CA GLY A 149 7.32 3.25 6.27
C GLY A 149 6.86 1.92 6.84
N LEU A 150 7.84 1.10 7.18
CA LEU A 150 7.67 -0.23 7.78
C LEU A 150 8.34 -0.27 9.17
N PRO A 151 7.69 0.25 10.23
CA PRO A 151 8.29 0.40 11.55
C PRO A 151 8.30 -0.89 12.39
N GLU A 152 7.92 -2.03 11.83
CA GLU A 152 7.73 -3.31 12.53
C GLU A 152 8.95 -3.71 13.36
N THR A 153 10.16 -3.47 12.86
CA THR A 153 11.41 -3.86 13.55
C THR A 153 11.62 -3.13 14.87
N SER A 154 11.13 -1.89 15.00
CA SER A 154 11.14 -1.16 16.28
C SER A 154 10.21 -1.78 17.35
N LEU A 155 9.32 -2.67 16.92
CA LEU A 155 8.38 -3.40 17.78
C LEU A 155 8.79 -4.87 17.98
N GLY A 156 9.97 -5.28 17.50
CA GLY A 156 10.41 -6.67 17.52
C GLY A 156 9.68 -7.58 16.55
N LEU A 157 9.06 -7.00 15.50
CA LEU A 157 8.33 -7.70 14.45
C LEU A 157 9.06 -7.55 13.12
N VAL A 158 8.55 -8.20 12.09
CA VAL A 158 8.95 -8.01 10.68
C VAL A 158 7.72 -7.67 9.85
N PRO A 159 7.87 -6.94 8.72
CA PRO A 159 6.77 -6.73 7.78
C PRO A 159 6.28 -8.09 7.25
N GLY A 160 5.09 -8.52 7.69
CA GLY A 160 4.60 -9.89 7.51
C GLY A 160 3.54 -10.05 6.42
N TRP A 161 3.01 -8.96 5.86
CA TRP A 161 1.96 -8.99 4.86
C TRP A 161 2.45 -8.75 3.42
N GLY A 162 3.77 -8.86 3.22
CA GLY A 162 4.41 -8.75 1.91
C GLY A 162 5.51 -7.69 1.82
N GLY A 163 5.59 -6.76 2.78
CA GLY A 163 6.50 -5.63 2.74
C GLY A 163 7.97 -6.02 2.61
N ALA A 164 8.41 -7.02 3.37
CA ALA A 164 9.79 -7.53 3.30
C ALA A 164 10.17 -8.11 1.93
N THR A 165 9.20 -8.49 1.11
CA THR A 165 9.41 -9.06 -0.23
C THR A 165 9.17 -8.03 -1.35
N LEU A 166 8.10 -7.23 -1.23
CA LEU A 166 7.68 -6.30 -2.27
C LEU A 166 8.54 -5.03 -2.28
N LEU A 167 8.88 -4.51 -1.08
CA LEU A 167 9.63 -3.26 -0.99
C LEU A 167 10.99 -3.33 -1.70
N PRO A 168 11.87 -4.32 -1.45
CA PRO A 168 13.17 -4.36 -2.12
C PRO A 168 13.07 -4.56 -3.64
N ARG A 169 12.01 -5.18 -4.14
CA ARG A 169 11.77 -5.27 -5.59
C ARG A 169 11.38 -3.93 -6.21
N LEU A 170 10.83 -3.02 -5.42
CA LEU A 170 10.39 -1.72 -5.87
C LEU A 170 11.48 -0.67 -5.75
N VAL A 171 12.15 -0.57 -4.59
CA VAL A 171 13.12 0.50 -4.28
C VAL A 171 14.59 0.04 -4.27
N GLY A 172 14.84 -1.26 -4.40
CA GLY A 172 16.16 -1.88 -4.26
C GLY A 172 16.49 -2.25 -2.82
N ILE A 173 17.49 -3.13 -2.66
CA ILE A 173 17.82 -3.73 -1.36
C ILE A 173 18.36 -2.71 -0.36
N GLU A 174 19.17 -1.74 -0.80
CA GLU A 174 19.75 -0.72 0.10
C GLU A 174 18.66 0.17 0.70
N ALA A 175 17.78 0.73 -0.15
CA ALA A 175 16.69 1.56 0.30
C ALA A 175 15.68 0.76 1.15
N ALA A 176 15.44 -0.50 0.82
CA ALA A 176 14.58 -1.36 1.61
C ALA A 176 15.14 -1.63 3.01
N ILE A 177 16.45 -1.89 3.15
CA ILE A 177 17.12 -2.02 4.45
C ILE A 177 17.01 -0.72 5.25
N ASP A 178 17.19 0.43 4.61
CA ASP A 178 17.05 1.72 5.29
C ASP A 178 15.62 1.93 5.81
N ILE A 179 14.61 1.65 5.00
CA ILE A 179 13.19 1.83 5.36
C ILE A 179 12.73 0.81 6.43
N ILE A 180 13.22 -0.44 6.39
CA ILE A 180 12.79 -1.51 7.31
C ILE A 180 13.59 -1.52 8.61
N LEU A 181 14.88 -1.16 8.60
CA LEU A 181 15.77 -1.31 9.75
C LEU A 181 16.28 0.04 10.27
N THR A 182 16.93 0.83 9.41
CA THR A 182 17.66 2.03 9.85
C THR A 182 16.74 3.16 10.29
N LYS A 183 15.75 3.49 9.46
CA LYS A 183 14.80 4.56 9.78
C LYS A 183 13.96 4.26 11.02
N PRO A 184 13.37 3.04 11.17
CA PRO A 184 12.64 2.68 12.38
C PRO A 184 13.51 2.76 13.64
N ALA A 185 14.75 2.29 13.62
CA ALA A 185 15.68 2.38 14.74
C ALA A 185 15.96 3.84 15.17
N ALA A 186 15.91 4.79 14.22
CA ALA A 186 16.05 6.21 14.47
C ALA A 186 14.70 6.93 14.69
N ASN A 187 13.59 6.21 14.82
CA ASN A 187 12.23 6.74 14.89
C ASN A 187 11.91 7.72 13.74
N ARG A 188 12.35 7.41 12.52
CA ARG A 188 12.12 8.20 11.31
C ARG A 188 11.26 7.44 10.32
N GLN A 189 10.56 8.19 9.46
CA GLN A 189 9.74 7.70 8.38
C GLN A 189 10.12 8.42 7.08
N VAL A 190 9.62 7.93 5.96
CA VAL A 190 9.81 8.50 4.64
C VAL A 190 8.73 9.55 4.38
N SER A 191 9.10 10.72 3.86
CA SER A 191 8.14 11.73 3.40
C SER A 191 7.66 11.42 1.96
N SER A 192 6.61 12.13 1.49
CA SER A 192 6.13 12.01 0.10
C SER A 192 7.25 12.27 -0.91
N HIS A 193 8.01 13.33 -0.72
CA HIS A 193 9.13 13.69 -1.59
C HIS A 193 10.22 12.61 -1.61
N GLU A 194 10.61 12.10 -0.44
CA GLU A 194 11.59 11.02 -0.34
C GLU A 194 11.06 9.71 -0.97
N ALA A 195 9.76 9.41 -0.79
CA ALA A 195 9.12 8.26 -1.40
C ALA A 195 9.17 8.31 -2.94
N ALA A 196 8.97 9.50 -3.52
CA ALA A 196 9.09 9.71 -4.96
C ALA A 196 10.54 9.57 -5.45
N LEU A 197 11.52 10.10 -4.72
CA LEU A 197 12.94 9.95 -5.06
C LEU A 197 13.45 8.50 -4.99
N LEU A 198 12.81 7.67 -4.17
CA LEU A 198 13.16 6.25 -4.01
C LEU A 198 12.36 5.34 -4.96
N ASP A 199 11.53 5.88 -5.85
CA ASP A 199 10.58 5.11 -6.67
C ASP A 199 9.61 4.23 -5.84
N LEU A 200 9.42 4.56 -4.55
CA LEU A 200 8.44 3.90 -3.70
C LEU A 200 7.01 4.20 -4.17
N VAL A 201 6.82 5.37 -4.77
CA VAL A 201 5.57 5.80 -5.40
C VAL A 201 5.85 6.28 -6.82
N ASP A 202 4.84 6.19 -7.67
CA ASP A 202 4.96 6.52 -9.10
C ASP A 202 4.84 8.02 -9.37
N VAL A 203 4.12 8.75 -8.49
CA VAL A 203 3.96 10.20 -8.59
C VAL A 203 3.58 10.82 -7.25
N ASP A 204 4.17 11.98 -6.95
CA ASP A 204 3.80 12.88 -5.86
C ASP A 204 2.89 13.98 -6.43
N LEU A 205 1.70 14.15 -5.85
CA LEU A 205 0.65 15.03 -6.36
C LEU A 205 0.30 16.12 -5.34
N ASP A 206 -0.18 17.25 -5.85
CA ASP A 206 -0.63 18.37 -5.02
C ASP A 206 -1.74 17.90 -4.06
N PRO A 207 -1.64 18.21 -2.76
CA PRO A 207 -2.61 17.78 -1.76
C PRO A 207 -4.00 18.43 -1.90
N ALA A 208 -4.13 19.56 -2.59
CA ALA A 208 -5.39 20.31 -2.65
C ALA A 208 -6.50 19.53 -3.39
N ASP A 209 -6.13 18.81 -4.44
CA ASP A 209 -7.04 18.03 -5.30
C ASP A 209 -6.48 16.62 -5.56
N PHE A 210 -5.81 16.07 -4.55
CA PHE A 210 -5.06 14.81 -4.62
C PHE A 210 -5.88 13.65 -5.20
N LEU A 211 -7.08 13.41 -4.70
CA LEU A 211 -7.90 12.27 -5.13
C LEU A 211 -8.31 12.40 -6.60
N GLU A 212 -8.75 13.60 -7.01
CA GLU A 212 -9.12 13.86 -8.39
C GLU A 212 -7.94 13.68 -9.33
N ARG A 213 -6.75 14.22 -8.99
CA ARG A 213 -5.52 14.03 -9.76
C ARG A 213 -5.09 12.58 -9.83
N SER A 214 -5.23 11.83 -8.73
CA SER A 214 -4.93 10.40 -8.73
C SER A 214 -5.83 9.61 -9.68
N ILE A 215 -7.12 9.93 -9.73
CA ILE A 215 -8.08 9.32 -10.66
C ILE A 215 -7.72 9.67 -12.12
N VAL A 216 -7.41 10.94 -12.41
CA VAL A 216 -6.98 11.38 -13.75
C VAL A 216 -5.68 10.69 -14.15
N TRP A 217 -4.71 10.60 -13.22
CA TRP A 217 -3.45 9.91 -13.47
C TRP A 217 -3.67 8.42 -13.76
N ALA A 218 -4.50 7.74 -12.96
CA ALA A 218 -4.85 6.34 -13.17
C ALA A 218 -5.52 6.11 -14.53
N ALA A 219 -6.43 7.00 -14.93
CA ALA A 219 -7.03 6.96 -16.26
C ALA A 219 -5.98 7.11 -17.37
N GLY A 220 -4.97 7.97 -17.19
CA GLY A 220 -3.84 8.12 -18.12
C GLY A 220 -3.00 6.83 -18.23
N VAL A 221 -2.74 6.15 -17.10
CA VAL A 221 -2.05 4.85 -17.11
C VAL A 221 -2.87 3.80 -17.85
N LEU A 222 -4.16 3.71 -17.57
CA LEU A 222 -5.06 2.72 -18.19
C LEU A 222 -5.19 2.90 -19.71
N ARG A 223 -5.10 4.13 -20.21
CA ARG A 223 -5.10 4.44 -21.64
C ARG A 223 -3.73 4.26 -22.31
N GLY A 224 -2.68 4.08 -21.53
CA GLY A 224 -1.30 4.06 -22.04
C GLY A 224 -0.70 5.44 -22.33
N ASP A 225 -1.38 6.53 -21.96
CA ASP A 225 -0.87 7.90 -22.07
C ASP A 225 0.30 8.12 -21.09
N ILE A 226 0.30 7.39 -19.98
CA ILE A 226 1.33 7.41 -18.94
C ILE A 226 1.93 6.03 -18.84
N VAL A 227 3.25 5.96 -19.08
CA VAL A 227 4.03 4.71 -18.94
C VAL A 227 4.91 4.82 -17.71
N VAL A 228 4.68 3.96 -16.73
CA VAL A 228 5.47 3.89 -15.51
C VAL A 228 6.68 2.99 -15.74
N GLN A 229 7.87 3.57 -15.64
CA GLN A 229 9.12 2.80 -15.71
C GLN A 229 9.36 2.11 -14.36
N ARG A 230 9.79 0.85 -14.40
CA ARG A 230 10.21 0.10 -13.22
C ARG A 230 11.71 -0.12 -13.27
N ARG A 231 12.35 -0.04 -12.09
CA ARG A 231 13.77 -0.38 -11.98
C ARG A 231 14.01 -1.85 -12.32
N GLU A 232 15.21 -2.16 -12.75
CA GLU A 232 15.68 -3.54 -12.82
C GLU A 232 15.87 -4.11 -11.42
N LEU A 233 15.61 -5.41 -11.26
CA LEU A 233 15.81 -6.09 -9.99
C LEU A 233 17.31 -6.23 -9.71
N ASP A 234 17.69 -6.08 -8.45
CA ASP A 234 19.04 -6.34 -7.99
C ASP A 234 19.42 -7.81 -8.25
N ASP A 235 20.61 -8.06 -8.75
CA ASP A 235 21.12 -9.41 -8.90
C ASP A 235 21.53 -10.03 -7.54
N ALA A 236 21.74 -11.33 -7.52
CA ALA A 236 22.08 -12.06 -6.29
C ALA A 236 23.40 -11.57 -5.67
N ALA A 237 24.40 -11.20 -6.49
CA ALA A 237 25.71 -10.80 -6.00
C ALA A 237 25.62 -9.41 -5.30
N HIS A 238 24.88 -8.48 -5.89
CA HIS A 238 24.61 -7.18 -5.29
C HIS A 238 23.81 -7.33 -3.98
N TRP A 239 22.76 -8.16 -4.01
CA TRP A 239 21.96 -8.46 -2.81
C TRP A 239 22.82 -9.01 -1.67
N ASP A 240 23.67 -10.02 -1.91
CA ASP A 240 24.53 -10.63 -0.90
C ASP A 240 25.54 -9.62 -0.33
N ALA A 241 26.13 -8.78 -1.17
CA ALA A 241 27.09 -7.75 -0.75
C ALA A 241 26.42 -6.71 0.19
N VAL A 242 25.22 -6.23 -0.17
CA VAL A 242 24.51 -5.24 0.63
C VAL A 242 24.04 -5.83 1.97
N VAL A 243 23.55 -7.07 1.98
CA VAL A 243 23.14 -7.77 3.20
C VAL A 243 24.36 -7.99 4.13
N ALA A 244 25.52 -8.39 3.60
CA ALA A 244 26.74 -8.54 4.39
C ALA A 244 27.18 -7.22 5.01
N ALA A 245 27.17 -6.12 4.25
CA ALA A 245 27.49 -4.79 4.75
C ALA A 245 26.49 -4.30 5.80
N ALA A 246 25.21 -4.58 5.65
CA ALA A 246 24.17 -4.24 6.62
C ALA A 246 24.35 -4.99 7.95
N LYS A 247 24.66 -6.28 7.92
CA LYS A 247 24.96 -7.08 9.13
C LYS A 247 26.10 -6.45 9.93
N THR A 248 27.21 -6.07 9.28
CA THR A 248 28.38 -5.44 9.94
C THR A 248 28.02 -4.10 10.60
N ARG A 249 27.00 -3.40 10.12
CA ARG A 249 26.58 -2.11 10.70
C ARG A 249 25.60 -2.26 11.87
N LEU A 250 24.92 -3.38 11.96
CA LEU A 250 23.90 -3.67 12.97
C LEU A 250 24.45 -4.43 14.17
N ASP A 251 25.64 -5.07 14.05
CA ASP A 251 26.43 -5.66 15.14
C ASP A 251 27.20 -4.58 15.91
#